data_70f37351632668fb9b80dfbccfd36eed
#
_entry.id   70f37351632668fb9b80dfbccfd36eed
#
_cell.length_a   1.000
_cell.length_b   1.000
_cell.length_c   1.000
_cell.angle_alpha   90.00
_cell.angle_beta   90.00
_cell.angle_gamma   90.00
#
_symmetry.space_group_name_H-M   'P 1'
#
loop_
_entity.id
_entity.type
_entity.pdbx_description
1 polymer ?
#
loop_
_entity_poly.entity_id
_entity_poly.type
_entity_poly.pdbx_seq_one_letter_code
_entity_poly.pdbx_strand_id
1 'polypeptide(L)'
;MNDFFIVAYEAGAERTPLPTWASKRENPLALEQDFGKTVQRFDVESVPGAFQLKGLLTQEECRRFIEATERLGYTEDASVSLPRSVRRNENLVWVVDDTTHDIIWERCKNLLYDTIGIFDDKKPLGLNKRFRFYKYAEGDFFKPHTDGSWPGSRVVENRLISNAYPDRYSRMTFLILLNDDFTGGETAFYVDRNDPSRPARRSEDVKVAEIRTPAGGVLCFPHGSHPLHCLHSSEPLLSGVKYIIRTDLLFER
;
A
#
# COMPACT_ATOMS: atom_id res chain seq x y z
N MET A 1 8.94 22.10 1.89
CA MET A 1 9.03 21.71 3.32
C MET A 1 8.00 22.40 4.22
N ASN A 2 7.47 23.57 3.88
CA ASN A 2 6.55 24.28 4.78
C ASN A 2 5.20 23.62 5.07
N ASP A 3 4.77 22.67 4.24
CA ASP A 3 3.44 22.03 4.35
C ASP A 3 3.43 20.74 5.20
N PHE A 4 4.59 20.27 5.66
CA PHE A 4 4.72 19.04 6.42
C PHE A 4 5.43 19.27 7.75
N PHE A 5 5.19 18.35 8.70
CA PHE A 5 5.86 18.31 9.99
C PHE A 5 5.99 16.86 10.48
N ILE A 6 6.94 16.62 11.38
CA ILE A 6 7.08 15.31 12.03
C ILE A 6 6.09 15.24 13.18
N VAL A 7 5.12 14.34 13.09
CA VAL A 7 4.08 14.13 14.10
C VAL A 7 4.50 13.13 15.17
N ALA A 8 5.43 12.24 14.84
CA ALA A 8 5.98 11.25 15.76
C ALA A 8 7.35 10.76 15.28
N TYR A 9 8.13 10.23 16.22
CA TYR A 9 9.27 9.38 15.92
C TYR A 9 8.95 7.95 16.36
N GLU A 10 9.16 7.00 15.47
CA GLU A 10 8.94 5.57 15.74
C GLU A 10 10.26 4.82 15.73
N ALA A 11 10.35 3.76 16.53
CA ALA A 11 11.57 2.95 16.55
C ALA A 11 11.73 2.22 15.22
N GLY A 12 12.89 2.39 14.58
CA GLY A 12 13.31 1.61 13.44
C GLY A 12 13.83 0.23 13.83
N ALA A 13 14.13 -0.59 12.84
CA ALA A 13 14.75 -1.91 12.98
C ALA A 13 16.09 -1.83 13.70
N GLU A 14 16.87 -0.82 13.38
CA GLU A 14 18.19 -0.55 13.97
C GLU A 14 18.11 0.36 15.20
N ARG A 15 16.91 0.53 15.79
CA ARG A 15 16.62 1.43 16.93
C ARG A 15 16.84 2.92 16.62
N THR A 16 17.03 3.27 15.38
CA THR A 16 17.10 4.68 14.94
C THR A 16 15.69 5.28 14.97
N PRO A 17 15.50 6.47 15.52
CA PRO A 17 14.20 7.14 15.48
C PRO A 17 13.83 7.51 14.05
N LEU A 18 12.75 6.93 13.54
CA LEU A 18 12.23 7.19 12.20
C LEU A 18 11.12 8.24 12.24
N PRO A 19 11.18 9.28 11.39
CA PRO A 19 10.13 10.29 11.35
C PRO A 19 8.84 9.72 10.73
N THR A 20 7.71 9.98 11.39
CA THR A 20 6.38 9.86 10.81
C THR A 20 5.88 11.26 10.51
N TRP A 21 5.58 11.50 9.25
CA TRP A 21 5.18 12.81 8.74
C TRP A 21 3.66 13.00 8.78
N ALA A 22 3.22 14.26 8.88
CA ALA A 22 1.86 14.71 8.66
C ALA A 22 1.85 16.05 7.93
N SER A 23 0.73 16.41 7.32
CA SER A 23 0.56 17.71 6.65
C SER A 23 0.00 18.76 7.61
N LYS A 24 0.44 20.01 7.43
CA LYS A 24 -0.06 21.19 8.17
C LYS A 24 -1.38 21.73 7.61
N ARG A 25 -1.67 21.39 6.37
CA ARG A 25 -2.88 21.78 5.65
C ARG A 25 -3.53 20.58 5.01
N GLU A 26 -4.80 20.68 4.74
CA GLU A 26 -5.57 19.70 4.00
C GLU A 26 -5.12 19.66 2.53
N ASN A 27 -5.12 18.44 1.97
CA ASN A 27 -4.78 18.20 0.56
C ASN A 27 -3.51 18.93 0.08
N PRO A 28 -2.35 18.68 0.72
CA PRO A 28 -1.12 19.45 0.45
C PRO A 28 -0.58 19.24 -0.96
N LEU A 29 -0.99 18.15 -1.62
CA LEU A 29 -0.60 17.81 -2.99
C LEU A 29 -1.64 18.27 -4.03
N ALA A 30 -2.69 18.98 -3.62
CA ALA A 30 -3.74 19.47 -4.50
C ALA A 30 -4.32 18.36 -5.39
N LEU A 31 -4.70 17.20 -4.79
CA LEU A 31 -5.44 16.16 -5.50
C LEU A 31 -6.76 16.73 -6.01
N GLU A 32 -7.15 16.35 -7.22
CA GLU A 32 -8.36 16.84 -7.87
C GLU A 32 -9.60 16.24 -7.23
N GLN A 33 -10.52 17.05 -6.72
CA GLN A 33 -11.80 16.60 -6.15
C GLN A 33 -12.77 16.17 -7.27
N ASP A 34 -12.86 16.97 -8.31
CA ASP A 34 -13.59 16.59 -9.53
C ASP A 34 -12.63 15.89 -10.49
N PHE A 35 -12.57 14.59 -10.33
CA PHE A 35 -11.57 13.77 -11.02
C PHE A 35 -11.85 13.63 -12.53
N GLY A 36 -13.10 13.81 -12.98
CA GLY A 36 -13.49 13.72 -14.40
C GLY A 36 -13.15 12.41 -15.11
N LYS A 37 -12.65 11.40 -14.38
CA LYS A 37 -12.23 10.09 -14.91
C LYS A 37 -12.93 8.98 -14.13
N THR A 38 -13.11 7.84 -14.79
CA THR A 38 -13.67 6.64 -14.15
C THR A 38 -12.54 5.68 -13.75
N VAL A 39 -12.47 5.37 -12.47
CA VAL A 39 -11.64 4.27 -11.99
C VAL A 39 -12.28 2.95 -12.43
N GLN A 40 -11.47 2.01 -12.89
CA GLN A 40 -11.95 0.71 -13.36
C GLN A 40 -11.33 -0.40 -12.52
N ARG A 41 -12.14 -1.42 -12.17
CA ARG A 41 -11.70 -2.63 -11.48
C ARG A 41 -11.50 -3.77 -12.46
N PHE A 42 -10.42 -4.53 -12.23
CA PHE A 42 -10.07 -5.75 -12.95
C PHE A 42 -9.67 -6.81 -11.94
N ASP A 43 -10.42 -7.90 -11.87
CA ASP A 43 -10.06 -9.01 -11.02
C ASP A 43 -8.81 -9.71 -11.56
N VAL A 44 -7.94 -10.16 -10.67
CA VAL A 44 -6.71 -10.88 -11.01
C VAL A 44 -6.97 -12.37 -10.85
N GLU A 45 -7.43 -13.03 -11.91
CA GLU A 45 -7.85 -14.44 -11.89
C GLU A 45 -6.74 -15.41 -11.43
N SER A 46 -5.47 -15.00 -11.60
CA SER A 46 -4.32 -15.81 -11.20
C SER A 46 -3.96 -15.72 -9.72
N VAL A 47 -4.64 -14.84 -8.93
CA VAL A 47 -4.35 -14.61 -7.51
C VAL A 47 -5.65 -14.54 -6.72
N PRO A 48 -5.89 -15.43 -5.76
CA PRO A 48 -7.16 -15.52 -5.06
C PRO A 48 -7.50 -14.22 -4.30
N GLY A 49 -8.68 -13.68 -4.57
CA GLY A 49 -9.20 -12.47 -3.94
C GLY A 49 -8.47 -11.16 -4.30
N ALA A 50 -7.54 -11.21 -5.25
CA ALA A 50 -6.82 -10.01 -5.70
C ALA A 50 -7.54 -9.33 -6.88
N PHE A 51 -7.39 -8.00 -6.95
CA PHE A 51 -7.86 -7.19 -8.07
C PHE A 51 -7.00 -5.94 -8.24
N GLN A 52 -7.08 -5.34 -9.41
CA GLN A 52 -6.47 -4.05 -9.70
C GLN A 52 -7.54 -2.97 -9.89
N LEU A 53 -7.21 -1.76 -9.44
CA LEU A 53 -7.93 -0.55 -9.82
C LEU A 53 -7.03 0.26 -10.76
N LYS A 54 -7.52 0.59 -11.94
CA LYS A 54 -6.78 1.42 -12.90
C LYS A 54 -7.30 2.85 -12.91
N GLY A 55 -6.38 3.80 -12.93
CA GLY A 55 -6.70 5.22 -13.05
C GLY A 55 -7.17 5.87 -11.74
N LEU A 56 -6.74 5.38 -10.57
CA LEU A 56 -7.05 5.99 -9.27
C LEU A 56 -6.40 7.37 -9.11
N LEU A 57 -5.13 7.50 -9.55
CA LEU A 57 -4.39 8.76 -9.56
C LEU A 57 -4.04 9.14 -11.00
N THR A 58 -3.95 10.43 -11.27
CA THR A 58 -3.37 10.94 -12.52
C THR A 58 -1.84 10.82 -12.47
N GLN A 59 -1.19 10.85 -13.63
CA GLN A 59 0.29 10.89 -13.70
C GLN A 59 0.84 12.11 -12.95
N GLU A 60 0.16 13.24 -13.03
CA GLU A 60 0.55 14.48 -12.35
C GLU A 60 0.43 14.34 -10.82
N GLU A 61 -0.62 13.71 -10.32
CA GLU A 61 -0.75 13.41 -8.89
C GLU A 61 0.33 12.45 -8.41
N CYS A 62 0.62 11.40 -9.17
CA CYS A 62 1.73 10.48 -8.88
C CYS A 62 3.07 11.23 -8.80
N ARG A 63 3.35 12.11 -9.76
CA ARG A 63 4.56 12.95 -9.76
C ARG A 63 4.65 13.82 -8.51
N ARG A 64 3.54 14.46 -8.10
CA ARG A 64 3.48 15.28 -6.88
C ARG A 64 3.75 14.47 -5.61
N PHE A 65 3.24 13.23 -5.52
CA PHE A 65 3.57 12.32 -4.42
C PHE A 65 5.07 12.00 -4.39
N ILE A 66 5.67 11.64 -5.52
CA ILE A 66 7.10 11.34 -5.62
C ILE A 66 7.92 12.55 -5.20
N GLU A 67 7.67 13.73 -5.78
CA GLU A 67 8.41 14.95 -5.46
C GLU A 67 8.29 15.38 -4.00
N ALA A 68 7.12 15.22 -3.40
CA ALA A 68 6.91 15.54 -2.00
C ALA A 68 7.72 14.58 -1.11
N THR A 69 7.66 13.28 -1.36
CA THR A 69 8.35 12.29 -0.54
C THR A 69 9.86 12.31 -0.72
N GLU A 70 10.37 12.61 -1.93
CA GLU A 70 11.80 12.86 -2.17
C GLU A 70 12.30 14.07 -1.36
N ARG A 71 11.52 15.13 -1.28
CA ARG A 71 11.86 16.32 -0.47
C ARG A 71 11.80 16.08 1.04
N LEU A 72 10.93 15.18 1.51
CA LEU A 72 10.84 14.78 2.92
C LEU A 72 12.00 13.87 3.32
N GLY A 73 12.52 13.12 2.39
CA GLY A 73 13.65 12.20 2.54
C GLY A 73 13.24 10.80 2.95
N TYR A 74 13.70 9.82 2.18
CA TYR A 74 13.57 8.40 2.47
C TYR A 74 14.68 7.94 3.41
N THR A 75 14.42 6.86 4.16
CA THR A 75 15.39 6.21 5.04
C THR A 75 15.55 4.74 4.68
N GLU A 76 16.75 4.19 4.83
CA GLU A 76 17.00 2.76 4.59
C GLU A 76 16.38 1.87 5.67
N ASP A 77 16.13 2.40 6.86
CA ASP A 77 15.50 1.71 7.98
C ASP A 77 13.96 1.85 7.92
N ALA A 78 13.26 0.95 8.57
CA ALA A 78 11.79 0.93 8.63
C ALA A 78 11.30 0.52 10.02
N SER A 79 10.09 0.97 10.37
CA SER A 79 9.44 0.64 11.65
C SER A 79 9.09 -0.85 11.81
N VAL A 80 9.04 -1.61 10.72
CA VAL A 80 8.94 -3.07 10.75
C VAL A 80 10.33 -3.64 10.55
N SER A 81 10.87 -4.24 11.63
CA SER A 81 12.22 -4.78 11.65
C SER A 81 12.34 -6.02 10.78
N LEU A 82 12.99 -5.89 9.63
CA LEU A 82 13.38 -7.00 8.77
C LEU A 82 14.83 -6.80 8.33
N PRO A 83 15.66 -7.86 8.35
CA PRO A 83 17.03 -7.76 7.85
C PRO A 83 17.07 -7.30 6.38
N ARG A 84 18.10 -6.54 6.00
CA ARG A 84 18.32 -6.11 4.61
C ARG A 84 18.49 -7.30 3.63
N SER A 85 18.82 -8.48 4.13
CA SER A 85 18.81 -9.72 3.36
C SER A 85 17.40 -10.26 3.05
N VAL A 86 16.36 -9.73 3.71
CA VAL A 86 14.94 -10.08 3.50
C VAL A 86 14.23 -8.95 2.76
N ARG A 87 14.47 -7.69 3.15
CA ARG A 87 13.91 -6.51 2.50
C ARG A 87 15.00 -5.46 2.28
N ARG A 88 15.15 -5.02 1.04
CA ARG A 88 16.02 -3.95 0.65
C ARG A 88 15.22 -2.94 -0.15
N ASN A 89 14.98 -1.78 0.45
CA ASN A 89 14.33 -0.60 -0.13
C ASN A 89 14.46 0.56 0.86
N GLU A 90 14.18 1.77 0.42
CA GLU A 90 14.07 2.94 1.27
C GLU A 90 12.59 3.18 1.66
N ASN A 91 12.36 3.81 2.81
CA ASN A 91 11.06 3.94 3.43
C ASN A 91 10.78 5.37 3.89
N LEU A 92 9.51 5.77 3.85
CA LEU A 92 8.97 6.98 4.45
C LEU A 92 7.54 6.70 4.92
N VAL A 93 7.14 7.28 6.06
CA VAL A 93 5.76 7.19 6.55
C VAL A 93 5.15 8.58 6.61
N TRP A 94 3.98 8.73 5.99
CA TRP A 94 3.14 9.92 6.09
C TRP A 94 1.71 9.51 6.43
N VAL A 95 1.19 10.06 7.53
CA VAL A 95 -0.22 9.93 7.90
C VAL A 95 -0.97 11.07 7.22
N VAL A 96 -1.71 10.73 6.18
CA VAL A 96 -2.41 11.72 5.34
C VAL A 96 -3.58 12.36 6.08
N ASP A 97 -3.88 13.60 5.70
CA ASP A 97 -5.03 14.36 6.19
C ASP A 97 -6.37 13.77 5.71
N ASP A 98 -7.44 14.27 6.30
CA ASP A 98 -8.79 13.77 6.03
C ASP A 98 -9.18 14.03 4.57
N THR A 99 -8.91 15.20 4.03
CA THR A 99 -9.26 15.56 2.65
C THR A 99 -8.51 14.71 1.62
N THR A 100 -7.19 14.50 1.81
CA THR A 100 -6.40 13.60 0.94
C THR A 100 -6.97 12.17 0.96
N HIS A 101 -7.27 11.66 2.15
CA HIS A 101 -7.89 10.34 2.29
C HIS A 101 -9.24 10.27 1.59
N ASP A 102 -10.13 11.23 1.85
CA ASP A 102 -11.51 11.22 1.36
C ASP A 102 -11.57 11.34 -0.17
N ILE A 103 -10.70 12.15 -0.77
CA ILE A 103 -10.59 12.22 -2.23
C ILE A 103 -10.23 10.85 -2.83
N ILE A 104 -9.22 10.17 -2.29
CA ILE A 104 -8.80 8.85 -2.79
C ILE A 104 -9.91 7.81 -2.55
N TRP A 105 -10.52 7.82 -1.37
CA TRP A 105 -11.62 6.93 -1.01
C TRP A 105 -12.85 7.10 -1.92
N GLU A 106 -13.30 8.32 -2.13
CA GLU A 106 -14.47 8.62 -2.97
C GLU A 106 -14.30 8.13 -4.41
N ARG A 107 -13.08 8.19 -4.96
CA ARG A 107 -12.79 7.71 -6.31
C ARG A 107 -12.96 6.20 -6.49
N CYS A 108 -12.84 5.40 -5.43
CA CYS A 108 -12.80 3.94 -5.55
C CYS A 108 -13.80 3.19 -4.65
N LYS A 109 -14.42 3.81 -3.66
CA LYS A 109 -15.25 3.12 -2.65
C LYS A 109 -16.31 2.18 -3.24
N ASN A 110 -16.99 2.60 -4.31
CA ASN A 110 -18.05 1.79 -4.92
C ASN A 110 -17.51 0.48 -5.53
N LEU A 111 -16.26 0.50 -6.02
CA LEU A 111 -15.59 -0.68 -6.58
C LEU A 111 -15.06 -1.62 -5.48
N LEU A 112 -14.97 -1.12 -4.23
CA LEU A 112 -14.48 -1.89 -3.09
C LEU A 112 -15.61 -2.64 -2.37
N TYR A 113 -16.87 -2.23 -2.51
CA TYR A 113 -18.01 -2.95 -1.93
C TYR A 113 -18.19 -4.35 -2.52
N ASP A 114 -17.70 -4.62 -3.73
CA ASP A 114 -17.72 -5.96 -4.32
C ASP A 114 -16.84 -6.97 -3.57
N THR A 115 -16.03 -6.50 -2.62
CA THR A 115 -15.20 -7.38 -1.77
C THR A 115 -15.95 -7.95 -0.56
N ILE A 116 -17.16 -7.49 -0.27
CA ILE A 116 -17.92 -7.87 0.93
C ILE A 116 -18.02 -9.39 1.07
N GLY A 117 -18.35 -10.10 0.00
CA GLY A 117 -18.55 -11.55 0.02
C GLY A 117 -17.31 -12.37 0.41
N ILE A 118 -16.09 -11.84 0.24
CA ILE A 118 -14.86 -12.53 0.65
C ILE A 118 -14.41 -12.17 2.08
N PHE A 119 -15.08 -11.21 2.73
CA PHE A 119 -14.76 -10.75 4.09
C PHE A 119 -15.91 -10.95 5.09
N ASP A 120 -16.62 -12.10 5.02
CA ASP A 120 -17.71 -12.47 5.94
C ASP A 120 -18.79 -11.38 6.01
N ASP A 121 -19.19 -10.83 4.87
CA ASP A 121 -20.15 -9.73 4.71
C ASP A 121 -19.76 -8.42 5.42
N LYS A 122 -18.51 -8.31 5.88
CA LYS A 122 -17.97 -7.08 6.46
C LYS A 122 -17.77 -6.00 5.39
N LYS A 123 -18.19 -4.78 5.70
CA LYS A 123 -18.09 -3.65 4.77
C LYS A 123 -16.73 -2.96 4.87
N PRO A 124 -16.15 -2.54 3.73
CA PRO A 124 -15.02 -1.63 3.74
C PRO A 124 -15.48 -0.23 4.22
N LEU A 125 -14.78 0.34 5.19
CA LEU A 125 -15.13 1.60 5.85
C LEU A 125 -14.16 2.75 5.55
N GLY A 126 -13.11 2.51 4.78
CA GLY A 126 -12.12 3.51 4.41
C GLY A 126 -10.72 2.94 4.28
N LEU A 127 -9.79 3.76 3.84
CA LEU A 127 -8.38 3.44 3.84
C LEU A 127 -7.74 3.79 5.20
N ASN A 128 -6.68 3.08 5.56
CA ASN A 128 -5.82 3.52 6.64
C ASN A 128 -5.10 4.80 6.20
N LYS A 129 -5.18 5.87 6.99
CA LYS A 129 -4.50 7.14 6.66
C LYS A 129 -2.98 7.06 6.77
N ARG A 130 -2.45 5.97 7.31
CA ARG A 130 -1.03 5.69 7.39
C ARG A 130 -0.53 5.18 6.04
N PHE A 131 0.05 6.07 5.24
CA PHE A 131 0.69 5.75 3.98
C PHE A 131 2.17 5.44 4.21
N ARG A 132 2.59 4.23 3.80
CA ARG A 132 3.98 3.79 3.81
C ARG A 132 4.49 3.88 2.39
N PHE A 133 5.40 4.81 2.16
CA PHE A 133 6.05 4.98 0.87
C PHE A 133 7.30 4.12 0.82
N TYR A 134 7.45 3.37 -0.27
CA TYR A 134 8.63 2.57 -0.53
C TYR A 134 9.25 3.01 -1.84
N LYS A 135 10.57 3.19 -1.81
CA LYS A 135 11.40 3.48 -2.97
C LYS A 135 12.37 2.33 -3.16
N TYR A 136 12.33 1.73 -4.33
CA TYR A 136 13.22 0.65 -4.74
C TYR A 136 14.15 1.18 -5.81
N ALA A 137 15.46 1.01 -5.62
CA ALA A 137 16.50 1.22 -6.61
C ALA A 137 16.89 -0.11 -7.28
N GLU A 138 17.76 -0.07 -8.28
CA GLU A 138 18.29 -1.26 -8.94
C GLU A 138 18.88 -2.26 -7.92
N GLY A 139 18.49 -3.52 -8.05
CA GLY A 139 18.85 -4.61 -7.14
C GLY A 139 18.06 -4.66 -5.83
N ASP A 140 17.16 -3.72 -5.57
CA ASP A 140 16.29 -3.76 -4.39
C ASP A 140 15.14 -4.75 -4.58
N PHE A 141 14.71 -5.35 -3.48
CA PHE A 141 13.74 -6.44 -3.45
C PHE A 141 13.03 -6.54 -2.10
N PHE A 142 11.95 -7.32 -2.08
CA PHE A 142 11.36 -7.80 -0.84
C PHE A 142 11.04 -9.28 -1.00
N LYS A 143 11.75 -10.14 -0.24
CA LYS A 143 11.58 -11.61 -0.28
C LYS A 143 10.16 -12.03 0.08
N PRO A 144 9.78 -13.28 -0.24
CA PRO A 144 8.46 -13.81 0.09
C PRO A 144 8.09 -13.59 1.55
N HIS A 145 6.95 -12.94 1.76
CA HIS A 145 6.42 -12.55 3.07
C HIS A 145 4.90 -12.49 3.04
N THR A 146 4.33 -12.29 4.20
CA THR A 146 2.90 -12.04 4.39
C THR A 146 2.70 -10.67 5.05
N ASP A 147 1.66 -9.98 4.65
CA ASP A 147 1.28 -8.71 5.26
C ASP A 147 0.49 -8.94 6.55
N GLY A 148 0.83 -8.19 7.60
CA GLY A 148 0.07 -8.17 8.85
C GLY A 148 -1.13 -7.24 8.79
N SER A 149 -2.09 -7.47 9.68
CA SER A 149 -3.24 -6.58 9.88
C SER A 149 -2.92 -5.47 10.89
N TRP A 150 -3.47 -4.27 10.65
CA TRP A 150 -3.17 -3.08 11.42
C TRP A 150 -4.44 -2.31 11.81
N PRO A 151 -4.44 -1.63 12.97
CA PRO A 151 -5.49 -0.66 13.28
C PRO A 151 -5.37 0.56 12.36
N GLY A 152 -6.47 1.28 12.19
CA GLY A 152 -6.47 2.54 11.43
C GLY A 152 -5.82 3.67 12.23
N SER A 153 -4.87 4.37 11.64
CA SER A 153 -4.19 5.52 12.22
C SER A 153 -4.81 6.84 11.74
N ARG A 154 -4.71 7.88 12.57
CA ARG A 154 -5.11 9.26 12.25
C ARG A 154 -4.26 10.25 13.03
N VAL A 155 -4.10 11.45 12.49
CA VAL A 155 -3.57 12.61 13.23
C VAL A 155 -4.74 13.43 13.75
N VAL A 156 -4.74 13.72 15.05
CA VAL A 156 -5.72 14.57 15.72
C VAL A 156 -4.97 15.59 16.56
N GLU A 157 -5.25 16.87 16.40
CA GLU A 157 -4.57 17.94 17.14
C GLU A 157 -3.04 17.82 17.15
N ASN A 158 -2.46 17.55 15.97
CA ASN A 158 -1.02 17.31 15.77
C ASN A 158 -0.46 16.13 16.57
N ARG A 159 -1.27 15.15 16.96
CA ARG A 159 -0.86 13.91 17.64
C ARG A 159 -1.22 12.70 16.80
N LEU A 160 -0.30 11.77 16.69
CA LEU A 160 -0.54 10.48 16.06
C LEU A 160 -1.37 9.58 16.99
N ILE A 161 -2.54 9.14 16.50
CA ILE A 161 -3.36 8.11 17.14
C ILE A 161 -3.24 6.85 16.28
N SER A 162 -2.46 5.89 16.72
CA SER A 162 -2.16 4.67 15.95
C SER A 162 -3.34 3.69 15.86
N ASN A 163 -4.29 3.75 16.80
CA ASN A 163 -5.54 2.99 16.80
C ASN A 163 -6.71 3.97 17.00
N ALA A 164 -7.01 4.72 15.94
CA ALA A 164 -7.96 5.82 15.97
C ALA A 164 -9.42 5.36 15.79
N TYR A 165 -9.65 4.14 15.35
CA TYR A 165 -10.97 3.63 14.97
C TYR A 165 -11.25 2.28 15.65
N PRO A 166 -12.10 2.26 16.72
CA PRO A 166 -12.40 1.03 17.47
C PRO A 166 -13.29 0.05 16.68
N ASP A 167 -14.00 0.54 15.66
CA ASP A 167 -15.01 -0.17 14.88
C ASP A 167 -14.44 -0.91 13.67
N ARG A 168 -13.17 -0.70 13.32
CA ARG A 168 -12.58 -1.24 12.09
C ARG A 168 -11.14 -1.73 12.25
N TYR A 169 -10.72 -2.59 11.30
CA TYR A 169 -9.36 -3.14 11.24
C TYR A 169 -8.98 -3.49 9.81
N SER A 170 -7.69 -3.51 9.49
CA SER A 170 -7.25 -3.80 8.14
C SER A 170 -7.38 -5.29 7.80
N ARG A 171 -7.87 -5.59 6.59
CA ARG A 171 -8.02 -6.95 6.06
C ARG A 171 -7.47 -7.11 4.64
N MET A 172 -7.17 -6.02 3.96
CA MET A 172 -6.71 -6.01 2.59
C MET A 172 -5.59 -4.98 2.39
N THR A 173 -4.53 -5.37 1.73
CA THR A 173 -3.47 -4.47 1.28
C THR A 173 -3.97 -3.66 0.11
N PHE A 174 -3.66 -2.36 0.11
CA PHE A 174 -3.98 -1.39 -0.91
C PHE A 174 -2.67 -0.74 -1.38
N LEU A 175 -2.13 -1.26 -2.49
CA LEU A 175 -0.80 -0.94 -2.99
C LEU A 175 -0.91 -0.04 -4.23
N ILE A 176 -0.62 1.24 -4.10
CA ILE A 176 -0.67 2.21 -5.19
C ILE A 176 0.70 2.28 -5.85
N LEU A 177 0.77 2.14 -7.17
CA LEU A 177 1.98 2.35 -7.98
C LEU A 177 2.05 3.81 -8.42
N LEU A 178 3.15 4.50 -8.09
CA LEU A 178 3.32 5.91 -8.45
C LEU A 178 4.03 6.10 -9.79
N ASN A 179 4.72 5.07 -10.30
CA ASN A 179 5.36 5.06 -11.61
C ASN A 179 5.41 3.65 -12.18
N ASP A 180 5.72 3.52 -13.47
CA ASP A 180 5.87 2.24 -14.16
C ASP A 180 7.01 2.23 -15.20
N ASP A 181 7.87 3.26 -15.17
CA ASP A 181 9.04 3.45 -16.02
C ASP A 181 10.30 2.73 -15.48
N PHE A 182 10.14 1.51 -15.02
CA PHE A 182 11.19 0.63 -14.51
C PHE A 182 11.05 -0.78 -15.10
N THR A 183 12.08 -1.63 -14.98
CA THR A 183 12.05 -3.05 -15.37
C THR A 183 12.31 -3.95 -14.16
N GLY A 184 11.70 -5.14 -14.15
CA GLY A 184 11.66 -6.01 -12.97
C GLY A 184 10.71 -5.44 -11.91
N GLY A 185 10.88 -5.85 -10.67
CA GLY A 185 10.13 -5.32 -9.53
C GLY A 185 8.65 -5.66 -9.53
N GLU A 186 8.20 -6.69 -10.24
CA GLU A 186 6.83 -7.20 -10.20
C GLU A 186 6.45 -7.60 -8.79
N THR A 187 5.15 -7.54 -8.47
CA THR A 187 4.61 -8.18 -7.27
C THR A 187 4.29 -9.63 -7.62
N ALA A 188 5.05 -10.56 -7.05
CA ALA A 188 4.87 -11.99 -7.28
C ALA A 188 4.07 -12.63 -6.15
N PHE A 189 3.09 -13.46 -6.50
CA PHE A 189 2.24 -14.21 -5.57
C PHE A 189 2.47 -15.70 -5.71
N TYR A 190 2.45 -16.41 -4.59
CA TYR A 190 2.68 -17.84 -4.52
C TYR A 190 1.33 -18.54 -4.35
N VAL A 191 0.77 -19.00 -5.46
CA VAL A 191 -0.55 -19.64 -5.55
C VAL A 191 -0.44 -21.15 -5.73
N ASP A 192 -1.49 -21.88 -5.43
CA ASP A 192 -1.52 -23.31 -5.63
C ASP A 192 -1.47 -23.63 -7.14
N ARG A 193 -0.56 -24.54 -7.52
CA ARG A 193 -0.34 -24.94 -8.91
C ARG A 193 -1.55 -25.62 -9.54
N ASN A 194 -2.27 -26.40 -8.74
CA ASN A 194 -3.39 -27.22 -9.19
C ASN A 194 -4.74 -26.49 -9.07
N ASP A 195 -4.80 -25.46 -8.19
CA ASP A 195 -5.99 -24.66 -7.95
C ASP A 195 -5.62 -23.16 -7.74
N PRO A 196 -5.54 -22.37 -8.81
CA PRO A 196 -5.20 -20.95 -8.71
C PRO A 196 -6.16 -20.10 -7.85
N SER A 197 -7.32 -20.65 -7.48
CA SER A 197 -8.25 -19.99 -6.56
C SER A 197 -7.78 -20.03 -5.09
N ARG A 198 -6.65 -20.66 -4.81
CA ARG A 198 -6.09 -20.85 -3.48
C ARG A 198 -4.63 -20.41 -3.37
N PRO A 199 -4.23 -19.90 -2.19
CA PRO A 199 -2.83 -19.71 -1.87
C PRO A 199 -2.08 -21.03 -1.80
N ALA A 200 -0.83 -21.10 -2.27
CA ALA A 200 0.03 -22.26 -2.02
C ALA A 200 0.27 -22.44 -0.52
N ARG A 201 0.17 -23.66 -0.05
CA ARG A 201 0.41 -24.04 1.36
C ARG A 201 1.64 -24.95 1.53
N ARG A 202 2.17 -25.49 0.42
CA ARG A 202 3.36 -26.34 0.36
C ARG A 202 4.28 -25.87 -0.75
N SER A 203 5.58 -26.00 -0.55
CA SER A 203 6.60 -25.54 -1.50
C SER A 203 6.54 -26.27 -2.86
N GLU A 204 6.16 -27.54 -2.87
CA GLU A 204 6.04 -28.36 -4.08
C GLU A 204 4.84 -27.98 -4.96
N ASP A 205 3.82 -27.36 -4.36
CA ASP A 205 2.57 -26.99 -5.03
C ASP A 205 2.53 -25.53 -5.49
N VAL A 206 3.69 -24.88 -5.56
CA VAL A 206 3.76 -23.45 -5.88
C VAL A 206 3.75 -23.21 -7.39
N LYS A 207 2.88 -22.27 -7.81
CA LYS A 207 2.97 -21.52 -9.06
C LYS A 207 3.15 -20.03 -8.69
N VAL A 208 4.08 -19.38 -9.36
CA VAL A 208 4.28 -17.92 -9.18
C VAL A 208 3.42 -17.17 -10.19
N ALA A 209 2.65 -16.20 -9.70
CA ALA A 209 1.87 -15.26 -10.50
C ALA A 209 2.47 -13.85 -10.33
N GLU A 210 3.09 -13.34 -11.37
CA GLU A 210 3.68 -12.00 -11.39
C GLU A 210 2.68 -10.97 -11.88
N ILE A 211 2.47 -9.93 -11.10
CA ILE A 211 1.49 -8.89 -11.38
C ILE A 211 2.21 -7.55 -11.56
N ARG A 212 1.96 -6.93 -12.70
CA ARG A 212 2.35 -5.55 -12.99
C ARG A 212 1.15 -4.63 -12.91
N THR A 213 1.28 -3.55 -12.14
CA THR A 213 0.23 -2.53 -12.01
C THR A 213 0.73 -1.24 -12.64
N PRO A 214 -0.04 -0.57 -13.50
CA PRO A 214 0.39 0.67 -14.13
C PRO A 214 0.45 1.82 -13.13
N ALA A 215 1.17 2.89 -13.49
CA ALA A 215 1.23 4.13 -12.72
C ALA A 215 -0.17 4.69 -12.44
N GLY A 216 -0.41 5.17 -11.22
CA GLY A 216 -1.71 5.63 -10.75
C GLY A 216 -2.74 4.53 -10.51
N GLY A 217 -2.34 3.27 -10.73
CA GLY A 217 -3.17 2.10 -10.43
C GLY A 217 -2.91 1.55 -9.04
N VAL A 218 -3.77 0.63 -8.62
CA VAL A 218 -3.73 -0.04 -7.32
C VAL A 218 -3.77 -1.54 -7.51
N LEU A 219 -3.02 -2.25 -6.70
CA LEU A 219 -3.14 -3.70 -6.51
C LEU A 219 -3.70 -3.95 -5.11
N CYS A 220 -4.84 -4.63 -5.05
CA CYS A 220 -5.51 -5.01 -3.82
C CYS A 220 -5.47 -6.52 -3.63
N PHE A 221 -5.17 -6.98 -2.41
CA PHE A 221 -5.17 -8.40 -2.08
C PHE A 221 -5.40 -8.62 -0.57
N PRO A 222 -6.06 -9.73 -0.18
CA PRO A 222 -6.32 -10.07 1.23
C PRO A 222 -5.03 -10.24 2.02
N HIS A 223 -5.04 -9.86 3.30
CA HIS A 223 -3.91 -10.03 4.21
C HIS A 223 -4.32 -10.50 5.62
N GLY A 224 -3.34 -10.57 6.52
CA GLY A 224 -3.53 -11.00 7.90
C GLY A 224 -3.87 -12.48 8.00
N SER A 225 -4.91 -12.82 8.72
CA SER A 225 -5.39 -14.20 8.91
C SER A 225 -6.38 -14.68 7.84
N HIS A 226 -6.61 -13.90 6.77
CA HIS A 226 -7.59 -14.26 5.76
C HIS A 226 -7.21 -15.56 5.02
N PRO A 227 -8.16 -16.49 4.75
CA PRO A 227 -7.87 -17.76 4.06
C PRO A 227 -7.24 -17.60 2.67
N LEU A 228 -7.58 -16.52 1.95
CA LEU A 228 -7.05 -16.21 0.62
C LEU A 228 -5.73 -15.42 0.65
N HIS A 229 -5.17 -15.19 1.84
CA HIS A 229 -3.89 -14.48 1.96
C HIS A 229 -2.75 -15.30 1.33
N CYS A 230 -2.15 -14.75 0.27
CA CYS A 230 -1.01 -15.33 -0.41
C CYS A 230 0.31 -14.83 0.18
N LEU A 231 1.29 -15.74 0.26
CA LEU A 231 2.69 -15.34 0.31
C LEU A 231 2.99 -14.53 -0.95
N HIS A 232 3.72 -13.41 -0.83
CA HIS A 232 4.05 -12.55 -1.97
C HIS A 232 5.43 -11.90 -1.78
N SER A 233 6.01 -11.45 -2.88
CA SER A 233 7.31 -10.78 -2.93
C SER A 233 7.27 -9.53 -3.82
N SER A 234 8.25 -8.64 -3.67
CA SER A 234 8.63 -7.71 -4.73
C SER A 234 9.90 -8.25 -5.36
N GLU A 235 9.82 -8.63 -6.62
CA GLU A 235 10.96 -9.16 -7.35
C GLU A 235 12.06 -8.09 -7.48
N PRO A 236 13.32 -8.50 -7.68
CA PRO A 236 14.42 -7.56 -7.83
C PRO A 236 14.16 -6.54 -8.95
N LEU A 237 14.40 -5.25 -8.64
CA LEU A 237 14.35 -4.21 -9.64
C LEU A 237 15.59 -4.33 -10.55
N LEU A 238 15.39 -4.41 -11.86
CA LEU A 238 16.46 -4.61 -12.82
C LEU A 238 17.01 -3.28 -13.35
N SER A 239 16.16 -2.27 -13.49
CA SER A 239 16.57 -0.92 -13.85
C SER A 239 15.50 0.12 -13.50
N GLY A 240 15.91 1.37 -13.34
CA GLY A 240 15.04 2.48 -12.96
C GLY A 240 14.84 2.61 -11.46
N VAL A 241 13.81 3.32 -11.06
CA VAL A 241 13.40 3.49 -9.65
C VAL A 241 11.90 3.23 -9.56
N LYS A 242 11.47 2.42 -8.60
CA LYS A 242 10.06 2.11 -8.37
C LYS A 242 9.58 2.79 -7.10
N TYR A 243 8.48 3.56 -7.21
CA TYR A 243 7.81 4.21 -6.10
C TYR A 243 6.43 3.63 -5.88
N ILE A 244 6.14 3.25 -4.65
CA ILE A 244 4.82 2.73 -4.26
C ILE A 244 4.33 3.36 -2.96
N ILE A 245 3.01 3.40 -2.79
CA ILE A 245 2.36 3.65 -1.51
C ILE A 245 1.70 2.35 -1.08
N ARG A 246 2.08 1.83 0.09
CA ARG A 246 1.34 0.77 0.74
C ARG A 246 0.48 1.34 1.85
N THR A 247 -0.81 1.16 1.74
CA THR A 247 -1.77 1.35 2.82
C THR A 247 -2.69 0.14 2.92
N ASP A 248 -3.71 0.23 3.74
CA ASP A 248 -4.60 -0.89 4.02
C ASP A 248 -6.05 -0.45 3.87
N LEU A 249 -6.90 -1.33 3.40
CA LEU A 249 -8.35 -1.17 3.41
C LEU A 249 -8.89 -1.67 4.75
N LEU A 250 -9.61 -0.81 5.45
CA LEU A 250 -10.19 -1.06 6.77
C LEU A 250 -11.62 -1.57 6.62
N PHE A 251 -11.91 -2.69 7.25
CA PHE A 251 -13.24 -3.32 7.31
C PHE A 251 -13.82 -3.27 8.71
N GLU A 252 -15.12 -3.39 8.80
CA GLU A 252 -15.82 -3.63 10.06
C GLU A 252 -15.17 -4.76 10.87
N ARG A 253 -15.12 -4.63 12.19
CA ARG A 253 -14.60 -5.66 13.11
C ARG A 253 -15.56 -6.82 13.29
#